data_dbfd8716cffe0c7105ba8336aa30eb46
#
_entry.id   dbfd8716cffe0c7105ba8336aa30eb46
#
_cell.length_a   1.000
_cell.length_b   1.000
_cell.length_c   1.000
_cell.angle_alpha   90.00
_cell.angle_beta   90.00
_cell.angle_gamma   90.00
#
_symmetry.space_group_name_H-M   'P 1'
#
loop_
_entity.id
_entity.type
_entity.pdbx_description
1 polymer ?
#
loop_
_entity_poly.entity_id
_entity_poly.type
_entity_poly.pdbx_seq_one_letter_code
_entity_poly.pdbx_strand_id
1 'polypeptide(L)'
;MGSFFTDILSFQHETAVFDVNPHQLRFVYNTYRFTTLEEIKDFEPELVINAVTVKYTLDAFRQVLPVLPKDCIISDIASVKTGLKKFYDESGFRYVSTHPMFGPTFASLNNLNTENAIIISEGDHLGKIFFKDLYQTMKLNIFEYTFDEHDETVAYSLSIPFVSTFVFAAVMKHQEAPGTTFKKHMAIAKGLMSEDDYLLQEILFNPRTPVQVENIRRELKNVLEIISNKDAE
;
A
#
# COMPACT_ATOMS: atom_id res chain seq x y z
N MET A 1 -4.15 -8.01 1.39
CA MET A 1 -4.62 -7.03 2.42
C MET A 1 -6.11 -7.16 2.69
N GLY A 2 -7.00 -7.24 1.68
CA GLY A 2 -8.45 -7.31 1.90
C GLY A 2 -8.89 -8.40 2.90
N SER A 3 -8.47 -9.66 2.71
CA SER A 3 -8.79 -10.74 3.66
C SER A 3 -8.30 -10.48 5.09
N PHE A 4 -7.10 -9.92 5.23
CA PHE A 4 -6.53 -9.56 6.52
C PHE A 4 -7.39 -8.50 7.25
N PHE A 5 -7.85 -7.45 6.56
CA PHE A 5 -8.76 -6.46 7.15
C PHE A 5 -10.12 -7.08 7.48
N THR A 6 -10.64 -7.95 6.62
CA THR A 6 -11.90 -8.65 6.88
C THR A 6 -11.81 -9.49 8.15
N ASP A 7 -10.75 -10.26 8.31
CA ASP A 7 -10.56 -11.10 9.50
C ASP A 7 -10.56 -10.28 10.79
N ILE A 8 -9.92 -9.11 10.80
CA ILE A 8 -9.88 -8.24 11.98
C ILE A 8 -11.25 -7.60 12.24
N LEU A 9 -11.88 -7.08 11.20
CA LEU A 9 -13.13 -6.32 11.34
C LEU A 9 -14.33 -7.21 11.69
N SER A 10 -14.36 -8.44 11.21
CA SER A 10 -15.48 -9.38 11.44
C SER A 10 -15.71 -9.76 12.90
N PHE A 11 -14.77 -9.48 13.80
CA PHE A 11 -14.95 -9.70 15.24
C PHE A 11 -15.78 -8.62 15.94
N GLN A 12 -15.81 -7.41 15.40
CA GLN A 12 -16.41 -6.24 16.07
C GLN A 12 -17.50 -5.55 15.24
N HIS A 13 -17.55 -5.88 13.94
CA HIS A 13 -18.44 -5.22 12.99
C HIS A 13 -19.20 -6.25 12.16
N GLU A 14 -20.39 -5.89 11.71
CA GLU A 14 -21.07 -6.61 10.65
C GLU A 14 -20.34 -6.30 9.34
N THR A 15 -19.78 -7.33 8.72
CA THR A 15 -18.89 -7.17 7.56
C THR A 15 -19.40 -7.94 6.35
N ALA A 16 -19.22 -7.34 5.18
CA ALA A 16 -19.45 -7.98 3.88
C ALA A 16 -18.21 -7.80 2.99
N VAL A 17 -17.96 -8.77 2.14
CA VAL A 17 -16.89 -8.70 1.14
C VAL A 17 -17.47 -8.93 -0.24
N PHE A 18 -17.14 -8.02 -1.15
CA PHE A 18 -17.42 -8.13 -2.57
C PHE A 18 -16.11 -8.28 -3.35
N ASP A 19 -16.05 -9.23 -4.26
CA ASP A 19 -14.95 -9.38 -5.21
C ASP A 19 -15.51 -9.76 -6.59
N VAL A 20 -15.02 -9.09 -7.64
CA VAL A 20 -15.39 -9.41 -9.04
C VAL A 20 -15.01 -10.83 -9.44
N ASN A 21 -14.05 -11.45 -8.74
CA ASN A 21 -13.70 -12.84 -8.87
C ASN A 21 -14.25 -13.67 -7.68
N PRO A 22 -15.39 -14.34 -7.82
CA PRO A 22 -16.02 -15.10 -6.72
C PRO A 22 -15.12 -16.17 -6.10
N HIS A 23 -14.10 -16.64 -6.84
CA HIS A 23 -13.15 -17.62 -6.30
C HIS A 23 -12.31 -17.06 -5.15
N GLN A 24 -12.09 -15.74 -5.08
CA GLN A 24 -11.38 -15.09 -3.98
C GLN A 24 -12.19 -15.14 -2.68
N LEU A 25 -13.51 -15.11 -2.77
CA LEU A 25 -14.42 -15.12 -1.61
C LEU A 25 -14.35 -16.44 -0.81
N ARG A 26 -13.85 -17.52 -1.39
CA ARG A 26 -13.72 -18.82 -0.70
C ARG A 26 -12.77 -18.81 0.49
N PHE A 27 -11.85 -17.84 0.53
CA PHE A 27 -10.84 -17.68 1.58
C PHE A 27 -11.26 -16.70 2.69
N VAL A 28 -12.48 -16.19 2.64
CA VAL A 28 -12.99 -15.20 3.58
C VAL A 28 -14.03 -15.87 4.47
N TYR A 29 -13.90 -15.70 5.78
CA TYR A 29 -14.75 -16.35 6.78
C TYR A 29 -15.39 -15.30 7.71
N ASN A 30 -16.46 -15.68 8.40
CA ASN A 30 -17.18 -14.84 9.37
C ASN A 30 -17.69 -13.51 8.81
N THR A 31 -18.09 -13.47 7.52
CA THR A 31 -18.54 -12.29 6.82
C THR A 31 -19.53 -12.67 5.72
N TYR A 32 -20.37 -11.74 5.31
CA TYR A 32 -21.17 -11.90 4.10
C TYR A 32 -20.28 -11.89 2.85
N ARG A 33 -20.63 -12.67 1.86
CA ARG A 33 -19.90 -12.81 0.60
C ARG A 33 -20.80 -12.38 -0.53
N PHE A 34 -20.60 -11.20 -1.04
CA PHE A 34 -21.40 -10.62 -2.11
C PHE A 34 -20.76 -10.88 -3.47
N THR A 35 -21.61 -11.15 -4.44
CA THR A 35 -21.24 -11.40 -5.85
C THR A 35 -21.92 -10.42 -6.79
N THR A 36 -22.85 -9.62 -6.29
CA THR A 36 -23.61 -8.61 -7.05
C THR A 36 -23.56 -7.26 -6.36
N LEU A 37 -23.82 -6.19 -7.11
CA LEU A 37 -23.90 -4.84 -6.57
C LEU A 37 -25.22 -4.62 -5.80
N GLU A 38 -26.28 -5.34 -6.14
CA GLU A 38 -27.55 -5.31 -5.43
C GLU A 38 -27.38 -5.75 -3.98
N GLU A 39 -26.57 -6.79 -3.72
CA GLU A 39 -26.29 -7.23 -2.35
C GLU A 39 -25.56 -6.14 -1.54
N ILE A 40 -24.68 -5.35 -2.16
CA ILE A 40 -24.04 -4.19 -1.51
C ILE A 40 -25.08 -3.12 -1.19
N LYS A 41 -25.99 -2.85 -2.11
CA LYS A 41 -27.04 -1.86 -1.93
C LYS A 41 -27.99 -2.26 -0.80
N ASP A 42 -28.40 -3.52 -0.74
CA ASP A 42 -29.31 -4.03 0.28
C ASP A 42 -28.64 -4.10 1.68
N PHE A 43 -27.33 -4.20 1.72
CA PHE A 43 -26.54 -4.19 2.96
C PHE A 43 -26.43 -2.79 3.57
N GLU A 44 -26.56 -1.74 2.77
CA GLU A 44 -26.48 -0.32 3.20
C GLU A 44 -25.21 0.00 4.02
N PRO A 45 -23.99 -0.20 3.49
CA PRO A 45 -22.77 -0.05 4.27
C PRO A 45 -22.56 1.39 4.77
N GLU A 46 -22.17 1.55 6.03
CA GLU A 46 -21.75 2.84 6.61
C GLU A 46 -20.31 3.22 6.18
N LEU A 47 -19.47 2.20 5.93
CA LEU A 47 -18.09 2.36 5.50
C LEU A 47 -17.75 1.32 4.42
N VAL A 48 -17.16 1.77 3.34
CA VAL A 48 -16.58 0.89 2.30
C VAL A 48 -15.07 1.03 2.27
N ILE A 49 -14.36 -0.08 2.41
CA ILE A 49 -12.89 -0.15 2.34
C ILE A 49 -12.49 -0.78 1.00
N ASN A 50 -11.94 0.02 0.11
CA ASN A 50 -11.40 -0.45 -1.15
C ASN A 50 -10.00 -1.04 -0.93
N ALA A 51 -9.91 -2.36 -1.04
CA ALA A 51 -8.68 -3.13 -0.83
C ALA A 51 -8.20 -3.85 -2.10
N VAL A 52 -8.66 -3.41 -3.27
CA VAL A 52 -8.22 -3.96 -4.55
C VAL A 52 -6.79 -3.51 -4.87
N THR A 53 -6.16 -4.14 -5.85
CA THR A 53 -4.83 -3.71 -6.32
C THR A 53 -4.88 -2.28 -6.87
N VAL A 54 -3.78 -1.54 -6.74
CA VAL A 54 -3.68 -0.10 -7.10
C VAL A 54 -4.27 0.19 -8.47
N LYS A 55 -3.98 -0.65 -9.45
CA LYS A 55 -4.48 -0.56 -10.83
C LYS A 55 -6.00 -0.39 -10.94
N TYR A 56 -6.74 -1.09 -10.11
CA TYR A 56 -8.21 -1.15 -10.19
C TYR A 56 -8.92 -0.29 -9.14
N THR A 57 -8.19 0.43 -8.30
CA THR A 57 -8.77 1.18 -7.18
C THR A 57 -9.83 2.18 -7.62
N LEU A 58 -9.54 3.01 -8.62
CA LEU A 58 -10.50 3.99 -9.11
C LEU A 58 -11.69 3.36 -9.84
N ASP A 59 -11.47 2.29 -10.60
CA ASP A 59 -12.54 1.61 -11.32
C ASP A 59 -13.46 0.85 -10.37
N ALA A 60 -12.93 0.23 -9.32
CA ALA A 60 -13.72 -0.40 -8.27
C ALA A 60 -14.63 0.63 -7.56
N PHE A 61 -14.11 1.81 -7.23
CA PHE A 61 -14.96 2.88 -6.69
C PHE A 61 -16.06 3.30 -7.67
N ARG A 62 -15.73 3.58 -8.93
CA ARG A 62 -16.73 3.96 -9.94
C ARG A 62 -17.85 2.93 -10.08
N GLN A 63 -17.51 1.66 -9.91
CA GLN A 63 -18.46 0.56 -9.99
C GLN A 63 -19.41 0.53 -8.78
N VAL A 64 -18.90 0.76 -7.56
CA VAL A 64 -19.73 0.62 -6.35
C VAL A 64 -20.45 1.90 -5.92
N LEU A 65 -19.91 3.08 -6.20
CA LEU A 65 -20.51 4.36 -5.77
C LEU A 65 -21.99 4.52 -6.12
N PRO A 66 -22.50 4.07 -7.30
CA PRO A 66 -23.91 4.24 -7.64
C PRO A 66 -24.89 3.51 -6.73
N VAL A 67 -24.43 2.48 -6.01
CA VAL A 67 -25.27 1.64 -5.15
C VAL A 67 -25.10 1.94 -3.66
N LEU A 68 -24.14 2.81 -3.29
CA LEU A 68 -23.88 3.15 -1.89
C LEU A 68 -24.87 4.17 -1.33
N PRO A 69 -25.22 4.10 -0.04
CA PRO A 69 -25.89 5.18 0.68
C PRO A 69 -25.08 6.49 0.57
N LYS A 70 -25.76 7.63 0.51
CA LYS A 70 -25.10 8.94 0.36
C LYS A 70 -24.27 9.38 1.56
N ASP A 71 -24.58 8.88 2.72
CA ASP A 71 -23.88 9.10 3.98
C ASP A 71 -22.77 8.07 4.25
N CYS A 72 -22.62 7.05 3.38
CA CYS A 72 -21.53 6.11 3.43
C CYS A 72 -20.16 6.83 3.33
N ILE A 73 -19.22 6.43 4.16
CA ILE A 73 -17.82 6.85 4.06
C ILE A 73 -17.09 5.88 3.13
N ILE A 74 -16.44 6.41 2.11
CA ILE A 74 -15.61 5.58 1.22
C ILE A 74 -14.15 5.68 1.63
N SER A 75 -13.42 4.56 1.58
CA SER A 75 -12.02 4.55 1.95
C SER A 75 -11.17 3.63 1.07
N ASP A 76 -9.87 3.91 1.03
CA ASP A 76 -8.87 3.05 0.42
C ASP A 76 -7.72 2.73 1.39
N ILE A 77 -7.03 1.64 1.10
CA ILE A 77 -5.78 1.24 1.75
C ILE A 77 -4.62 1.15 0.76
N ALA A 78 -4.71 1.85 -0.36
CA ALA A 78 -3.74 1.79 -1.44
C ALA A 78 -2.39 2.39 -1.04
N SER A 79 -1.30 1.77 -1.48
CA SER A 79 0.07 2.23 -1.26
C SER A 79 0.45 3.44 -2.12
N VAL A 80 -0.23 3.67 -3.22
CA VAL A 80 -0.02 4.80 -4.13
C VAL A 80 -1.33 5.57 -4.26
N LYS A 81 -1.27 6.90 -4.17
CA LYS A 81 -2.44 7.77 -4.14
C LYS A 81 -2.71 8.49 -5.45
N THR A 82 -2.07 8.10 -6.55
CA THR A 82 -2.24 8.73 -7.86
C THR A 82 -3.71 8.82 -8.27
N GLY A 83 -4.18 10.05 -8.47
CA GLY A 83 -5.55 10.34 -8.88
C GLY A 83 -6.62 10.21 -7.79
N LEU A 84 -6.31 9.64 -6.62
CA LEU A 84 -7.29 9.43 -5.54
C LEU A 84 -7.79 10.76 -4.96
N LYS A 85 -6.90 11.73 -4.70
CA LYS A 85 -7.32 13.04 -4.19
C LYS A 85 -8.39 13.67 -5.09
N LYS A 86 -8.08 13.77 -6.40
CA LYS A 86 -9.03 14.33 -7.38
C LYS A 86 -10.34 13.53 -7.40
N PHE A 87 -10.26 12.20 -7.39
CA PHE A 87 -11.43 11.34 -7.37
C PHE A 87 -12.32 11.60 -6.14
N TYR A 88 -11.74 11.71 -4.96
CA TYR A 88 -12.48 11.99 -3.72
C TYR A 88 -13.14 13.36 -3.75
N ASP A 89 -12.42 14.39 -4.19
CA ASP A 89 -12.94 15.76 -4.33
C ASP A 89 -14.16 15.83 -5.28
N GLU A 90 -14.19 14.97 -6.31
CA GLU A 90 -15.24 14.90 -7.33
C GLU A 90 -16.37 13.90 -6.98
N SER A 91 -16.15 12.96 -6.06
CA SER A 91 -17.08 11.85 -5.79
C SER A 91 -18.40 12.27 -5.13
N GLY A 92 -18.37 13.36 -4.37
CA GLY A 92 -19.50 13.82 -3.54
C GLY A 92 -19.77 12.95 -2.31
N PHE A 93 -18.87 12.03 -1.96
CA PHE A 93 -18.91 11.21 -0.76
C PHE A 93 -17.94 11.73 0.31
N ARG A 94 -18.24 11.46 1.57
CA ARG A 94 -17.25 11.56 2.64
C ARG A 94 -16.20 10.47 2.42
N TYR A 95 -14.94 10.77 2.68
CA TYR A 95 -13.87 9.79 2.45
C TYR A 95 -12.82 9.80 3.55
N VAL A 96 -12.11 8.70 3.66
CA VAL A 96 -10.85 8.59 4.40
C VAL A 96 -9.87 7.74 3.60
N SER A 97 -8.70 8.26 3.33
CA SER A 97 -7.65 7.52 2.63
C SER A 97 -6.58 7.12 3.64
N THR A 98 -6.12 5.87 3.58
CA THR A 98 -5.09 5.36 4.48
C THR A 98 -4.07 4.51 3.74
N HIS A 99 -2.88 4.35 4.33
CA HIS A 99 -1.85 3.47 3.81
C HIS A 99 -1.22 2.68 4.97
N PRO A 100 -1.63 1.43 5.22
CA PRO A 100 -0.88 0.51 6.05
C PRO A 100 0.44 0.19 5.33
N MET A 101 1.57 0.71 5.86
CA MET A 101 2.88 0.65 5.22
C MET A 101 3.57 -0.70 5.44
N PHE A 102 2.82 -1.77 5.30
CA PHE A 102 3.33 -3.14 5.38
C PHE A 102 2.56 -4.04 4.42
N GLY A 103 3.20 -5.14 4.02
CA GLY A 103 2.60 -6.16 3.18
C GLY A 103 2.90 -7.56 3.73
N PRO A 104 2.09 -8.56 3.36
CA PRO A 104 2.25 -9.93 3.86
C PRO A 104 3.56 -10.59 3.45
N THR A 105 4.27 -10.04 2.48
CA THR A 105 5.54 -10.59 1.96
C THR A 105 6.67 -10.47 2.98
N PHE A 106 6.74 -9.37 3.73
CA PHE A 106 7.87 -9.09 4.64
C PHE A 106 7.46 -8.89 6.10
N ALA A 107 6.24 -8.41 6.36
CA ALA A 107 5.76 -8.15 7.71
C ALA A 107 5.31 -9.43 8.42
N SER A 108 5.55 -9.49 9.72
CA SER A 108 4.95 -10.52 10.58
C SER A 108 3.55 -10.06 10.99
N LEU A 109 2.51 -10.58 10.34
CA LEU A 109 1.12 -10.24 10.67
C LEU A 109 0.70 -10.60 12.11
N ASN A 110 1.48 -11.42 12.81
CA ASN A 110 1.27 -11.73 14.21
C ASN A 110 1.85 -10.68 15.16
N ASN A 111 2.71 -9.80 14.69
CA ASN A 111 3.32 -8.73 15.47
C ASN A 111 3.64 -7.53 14.58
N LEU A 112 2.76 -6.54 14.60
CA LEU A 112 2.85 -5.34 13.77
C LEU A 112 3.36 -4.10 14.53
N ASN A 113 3.87 -4.26 15.74
CA ASN A 113 4.27 -3.13 16.60
C ASN A 113 5.45 -2.30 16.07
N THR A 114 6.17 -2.79 15.09
CA THR A 114 7.24 -2.07 14.37
C THR A 114 6.77 -1.47 13.05
N GLU A 115 5.54 -1.79 12.63
CA GLU A 115 5.00 -1.35 11.36
C GLU A 115 4.27 0.00 11.50
N ASN A 116 4.13 0.68 10.39
CA ASN A 116 3.55 2.01 10.33
C ASN A 116 2.23 2.00 9.53
N ALA A 117 1.38 2.98 9.82
CA ALA A 117 0.23 3.33 9.00
C ALA A 117 0.12 4.84 8.84
N ILE A 118 -0.22 5.29 7.64
CA ILE A 118 -0.51 6.68 7.34
C ILE A 118 -2.02 6.85 7.19
N ILE A 119 -2.58 7.88 7.81
CA ILE A 119 -3.96 8.34 7.61
C ILE A 119 -3.87 9.71 6.95
N ILE A 120 -4.58 9.88 5.85
CA ILE A 120 -4.61 11.17 5.15
C ILE A 120 -5.44 12.18 5.92
N SER A 121 -4.82 13.33 6.21
CA SER A 121 -5.38 14.37 7.09
C SER A 121 -6.61 15.07 6.52
N GLU A 122 -6.71 15.17 5.19
CA GLU A 122 -7.84 15.80 4.47
C GLU A 122 -9.14 14.98 4.54
N GLY A 123 -9.10 13.76 5.06
CA GLY A 123 -10.26 12.87 5.13
C GLY A 123 -11.32 13.24 6.17
N ASP A 124 -12.46 12.56 6.09
CA ASP A 124 -13.57 12.67 7.02
C ASP A 124 -13.17 12.38 8.46
N HIS A 125 -13.71 13.15 9.40
CA HIS A 125 -13.34 13.04 10.82
C HIS A 125 -13.72 11.68 11.43
N LEU A 126 -14.92 11.17 11.16
CA LEU A 126 -15.38 9.89 11.71
C LEU A 126 -14.60 8.72 11.09
N GLY A 127 -14.34 8.78 9.78
CA GLY A 127 -13.50 7.80 9.10
C GLY A 127 -12.08 7.76 9.68
N LYS A 128 -11.49 8.93 9.98
CA LYS A 128 -10.16 8.99 10.62
C LYS A 128 -10.16 8.39 12.03
N ILE A 129 -11.19 8.65 12.83
CA ILE A 129 -11.33 8.03 14.16
C ILE A 129 -11.38 6.51 14.02
N PHE A 130 -12.22 5.99 13.13
CA PHE A 130 -12.35 4.55 12.88
C PHE A 130 -10.99 3.91 12.56
N PHE A 131 -10.25 4.48 11.61
CA PHE A 131 -8.94 3.91 11.25
C PHE A 131 -7.88 4.09 12.33
N LYS A 132 -7.92 5.18 13.11
CA LYS A 132 -7.04 5.33 14.28
C LYS A 132 -7.28 4.22 15.30
N ASP A 133 -8.51 3.96 15.66
CA ASP A 133 -8.87 2.92 16.63
C ASP A 133 -8.48 1.52 16.10
N LEU A 134 -8.76 1.26 14.82
CA LEU A 134 -8.37 0.01 14.17
C LEU A 134 -6.85 -0.20 14.20
N TYR A 135 -6.08 0.80 13.78
CA TYR A 135 -4.62 0.71 13.74
C TYR A 135 -3.97 0.67 15.12
N GLN A 136 -4.56 1.34 16.12
CA GLN A 136 -4.15 1.22 17.53
C GLN A 136 -4.37 -0.20 18.07
N THR A 137 -5.50 -0.82 17.75
CA THR A 137 -5.77 -2.22 18.10
C THR A 137 -4.74 -3.17 17.49
N MET A 138 -4.29 -2.87 16.28
CA MET A 138 -3.22 -3.59 15.59
C MET A 138 -1.81 -3.24 16.11
N LYS A 139 -1.68 -2.27 17.02
CA LYS A 139 -0.42 -1.75 17.59
C LYS A 139 0.52 -1.13 16.56
N LEU A 140 -0.04 -0.54 15.49
CA LEU A 140 0.73 0.18 14.48
C LEU A 140 1.18 1.55 15.00
N ASN A 141 2.30 2.04 14.48
CA ASN A 141 2.68 3.45 14.62
C ASN A 141 1.88 4.27 13.61
N ILE A 142 1.10 5.25 14.08
CA ILE A 142 0.16 5.99 13.24
C ILE A 142 0.71 7.39 12.95
N PHE A 143 0.71 7.76 11.68
CA PHE A 143 1.09 9.08 11.19
C PHE A 143 -0.07 9.71 10.42
N GLU A 144 -0.26 11.03 10.58
CA GLU A 144 -1.19 11.80 9.77
C GLU A 144 -0.40 12.66 8.79
N TYR A 145 -0.64 12.50 7.49
CA TYR A 145 -0.01 13.24 6.40
C TYR A 145 -1.09 13.79 5.44
N THR A 146 -0.79 14.88 4.80
CA THR A 146 -1.52 15.30 3.60
C THR A 146 -1.26 14.32 2.44
N PHE A 147 -2.04 14.37 1.36
CA PHE A 147 -1.73 13.60 0.15
C PHE A 147 -0.33 13.92 -0.38
N ASP A 148 0.08 15.19 -0.36
CA ASP A 148 1.40 15.60 -0.84
C ASP A 148 2.54 15.05 0.03
N GLU A 149 2.42 15.11 1.35
CA GLU A 149 3.40 14.55 2.29
C GLU A 149 3.48 13.02 2.18
N HIS A 150 2.33 12.36 1.97
CA HIS A 150 2.29 10.93 1.70
C HIS A 150 3.08 10.59 0.43
N ASP A 151 2.80 11.27 -0.68
CA ASP A 151 3.45 11.00 -1.97
C ASP A 151 4.96 11.30 -1.92
N GLU A 152 5.37 12.32 -1.15
CA GLU A 152 6.78 12.58 -0.90
C GLU A 152 7.44 11.45 -0.09
N THR A 153 6.80 11.01 1.00
CA THR A 153 7.28 9.91 1.83
C THR A 153 7.38 8.61 1.05
N VAL A 154 6.38 8.30 0.23
CA VAL A 154 6.37 7.10 -0.62
C VAL A 154 7.47 7.17 -1.67
N ALA A 155 7.65 8.31 -2.35
CA ALA A 155 8.74 8.49 -3.31
C ALA A 155 10.12 8.29 -2.68
N TYR A 156 10.32 8.68 -1.43
CA TYR A 156 11.57 8.46 -0.71
C TYR A 156 11.69 7.01 -0.21
N SER A 157 10.69 6.54 0.55
CA SER A 157 10.77 5.27 1.29
C SER A 157 10.57 4.02 0.41
N LEU A 158 9.90 4.15 -0.72
CA LEU A 158 9.72 3.05 -1.68
C LEU A 158 10.67 3.18 -2.88
N SER A 159 10.80 4.35 -3.51
CA SER A 159 11.59 4.47 -4.74
C SER A 159 13.07 4.19 -4.51
N ILE A 160 13.67 4.64 -3.39
CA ILE A 160 15.08 4.36 -3.10
C ILE A 160 15.36 2.86 -2.95
N PRO A 161 14.65 2.11 -2.08
CA PRO A 161 14.84 0.67 -1.97
C PRO A 161 14.58 -0.07 -3.29
N PHE A 162 13.51 0.30 -4.00
CA PHE A 162 13.15 -0.34 -5.27
C PHE A 162 14.22 -0.13 -6.33
N VAL A 163 14.65 1.10 -6.58
CA VAL A 163 15.70 1.42 -7.57
C VAL A 163 17.02 0.76 -7.20
N SER A 164 17.42 0.83 -5.93
CA SER A 164 18.65 0.19 -5.46
C SER A 164 18.62 -1.33 -5.67
N THR A 165 17.46 -1.95 -5.43
CA THR A 165 17.26 -3.40 -5.62
C THR A 165 17.26 -3.76 -7.11
N PHE A 166 16.64 -2.95 -7.98
CA PHE A 166 16.72 -3.16 -9.44
C PHE A 166 18.17 -3.06 -9.96
N VAL A 167 18.93 -2.06 -9.50
CA VAL A 167 20.35 -1.94 -9.87
C VAL A 167 21.11 -3.17 -9.41
N PHE A 168 20.91 -3.63 -8.16
CA PHE A 168 21.51 -4.85 -7.66
C PHE A 168 21.12 -6.06 -8.51
N ALA A 169 19.83 -6.26 -8.80
CA ALA A 169 19.34 -7.37 -9.61
C ALA A 169 19.92 -7.36 -11.04
N ALA A 170 20.11 -6.18 -11.63
CA ALA A 170 20.65 -6.02 -12.98
C ALA A 170 22.15 -6.37 -13.07
N VAL A 171 22.93 -6.12 -12.01
CA VAL A 171 24.38 -6.36 -12.00
C VAL A 171 24.79 -7.70 -11.37
N MET A 172 23.91 -8.32 -10.60
CA MET A 172 24.24 -9.57 -9.92
C MET A 172 24.38 -10.74 -10.90
N LYS A 173 25.28 -11.67 -10.54
CA LYS A 173 25.48 -12.93 -11.25
C LYS A 173 25.32 -14.10 -10.28
N HIS A 174 24.99 -15.26 -10.82
CA HIS A 174 24.93 -16.48 -10.02
C HIS A 174 26.27 -16.73 -9.32
N GLN A 175 26.20 -17.11 -8.04
CA GLN A 175 27.35 -17.44 -7.22
C GLN A 175 27.15 -18.85 -6.65
N GLU A 176 28.18 -19.71 -6.80
CA GLU A 176 28.18 -21.07 -6.23
C GLU A 176 28.32 -21.04 -4.70
N ALA A 177 29.12 -20.10 -4.17
CA ALA A 177 29.39 -19.95 -2.74
C ALA A 177 29.07 -18.53 -2.24
N PRO A 178 27.77 -18.11 -2.23
CA PRO A 178 27.40 -16.76 -1.85
C PRO A 178 27.57 -16.52 -0.34
N GLY A 179 28.16 -15.39 0.02
CA GLY A 179 28.23 -14.91 1.39
C GLY A 179 26.86 -14.51 1.95
N THR A 180 26.78 -14.33 3.28
CA THR A 180 25.52 -14.03 3.99
C THR A 180 24.86 -12.73 3.50
N THR A 181 25.63 -11.67 3.29
CA THR A 181 25.15 -10.38 2.80
C THR A 181 24.51 -10.51 1.42
N PHE A 182 25.17 -11.21 0.50
CA PHE A 182 24.64 -11.48 -0.84
C PHE A 182 23.32 -12.24 -0.78
N LYS A 183 23.23 -13.30 0.07
CA LYS A 183 21.98 -14.07 0.25
C LYS A 183 20.83 -13.20 0.73
N LYS A 184 21.07 -12.26 1.66
CA LYS A 184 20.05 -11.33 2.15
C LYS A 184 19.57 -10.38 1.06
N HIS A 185 20.47 -9.78 0.29
CA HIS A 185 20.11 -8.93 -0.86
C HIS A 185 19.33 -9.71 -1.93
N MET A 186 19.72 -10.97 -2.20
CA MET A 186 18.98 -11.84 -3.10
C MET A 186 17.55 -12.13 -2.63
N ALA A 187 17.35 -12.33 -1.32
CA ALA A 187 16.01 -12.55 -0.78
C ALA A 187 15.12 -11.31 -0.96
N ILE A 188 15.67 -10.12 -0.69
CA ILE A 188 14.98 -8.83 -0.94
C ILE A 188 14.67 -8.69 -2.42
N ALA A 189 15.63 -8.91 -3.31
CA ALA A 189 15.44 -8.79 -4.75
C ALA A 189 14.36 -9.75 -5.27
N LYS A 190 14.34 -10.99 -4.80
CA LYS A 190 13.29 -11.97 -5.17
C LYS A 190 11.90 -11.53 -4.69
N GLY A 191 11.79 -11.03 -3.46
CA GLY A 191 10.54 -10.50 -2.94
C GLY A 191 10.01 -9.36 -3.80
N LEU A 192 10.87 -8.36 -4.07
CA LEU A 192 10.50 -7.21 -4.88
C LEU A 192 10.10 -7.59 -6.31
N MET A 193 10.86 -8.48 -6.96
CA MET A 193 10.59 -8.93 -8.33
C MET A 193 9.34 -9.83 -8.43
N SER A 194 8.74 -10.23 -7.32
CA SER A 194 7.47 -10.95 -7.27
C SER A 194 6.25 -10.05 -7.10
N GLU A 195 6.47 -8.74 -6.90
CA GLU A 195 5.37 -7.77 -6.83
C GLU A 195 4.70 -7.57 -8.19
N ASP A 196 3.49 -7.03 -8.18
CA ASP A 196 2.73 -6.73 -9.39
C ASP A 196 3.42 -5.66 -10.24
N ASP A 197 3.54 -5.89 -11.54
CA ASP A 197 4.21 -4.98 -12.49
C ASP A 197 3.61 -3.57 -12.47
N TYR A 198 2.31 -3.44 -12.23
CA TYR A 198 1.65 -2.14 -12.15
C TYR A 198 2.09 -1.37 -10.91
N LEU A 199 2.19 -2.04 -9.77
CA LEU A 199 2.71 -1.42 -8.54
C LEU A 199 4.15 -0.94 -8.74
N LEU A 200 4.99 -1.76 -9.38
CA LEU A 200 6.36 -1.38 -9.70
C LEU A 200 6.41 -0.15 -10.61
N GLN A 201 5.53 -0.09 -11.62
CA GLN A 201 5.44 1.07 -12.52
C GLN A 201 4.98 2.33 -11.76
N GLU A 202 3.95 2.26 -10.93
CA GLU A 202 3.45 3.41 -10.16
C GLU A 202 4.53 3.98 -9.22
N ILE A 203 5.36 3.12 -8.61
CA ILE A 203 6.48 3.56 -7.77
C ILE A 203 7.58 4.20 -8.62
N LEU A 204 7.98 3.57 -9.72
CA LEU A 204 9.06 4.06 -10.57
C LEU A 204 8.70 5.33 -11.32
N PHE A 205 7.44 5.46 -11.75
CA PHE A 205 6.95 6.63 -12.50
C PHE A 205 6.35 7.73 -11.61
N ASN A 206 6.44 7.59 -10.29
CA ASN A 206 6.10 8.68 -9.39
C ASN A 206 6.93 9.92 -9.79
N PRO A 207 6.30 11.10 -9.97
CA PRO A 207 6.98 12.32 -10.43
C PRO A 207 8.20 12.74 -9.58
N ARG A 208 8.27 12.28 -8.33
CA ARG A 208 9.37 12.57 -7.39
C ARG A 208 10.51 11.53 -7.44
N THR A 209 10.29 10.36 -8.07
CA THR A 209 11.30 9.30 -8.18
C THR A 209 12.58 9.73 -8.90
N PRO A 210 12.56 10.51 -10.01
CA PRO A 210 13.77 10.93 -10.70
C PRO A 210 14.77 11.65 -9.79
N VAL A 211 14.30 12.45 -8.84
CA VAL A 211 15.17 13.15 -7.86
C VAL A 211 15.91 12.12 -6.98
N GLN A 212 15.23 11.06 -6.55
CA GLN A 212 15.85 10.02 -5.73
C GLN A 212 16.86 9.18 -6.52
N VAL A 213 16.57 8.90 -7.78
CA VAL A 213 17.50 8.21 -8.69
C VAL A 213 18.78 9.04 -8.90
N GLU A 214 18.65 10.35 -9.07
CA GLU A 214 19.79 11.24 -9.21
C GLU A 214 20.64 11.31 -7.92
N ASN A 215 20.00 11.31 -6.77
CA ASN A 215 20.69 11.20 -5.48
C ASN A 215 21.52 9.91 -5.39
N ILE A 216 20.93 8.75 -5.73
CA ILE A 216 21.65 7.47 -5.78
C ILE A 216 22.83 7.53 -6.74
N ARG A 217 22.64 8.09 -7.93
CA ARG A 217 23.70 8.24 -8.93
C ARG A 217 24.88 9.07 -8.41
N ARG A 218 24.58 10.18 -7.74
CA ARG A 218 25.59 11.06 -7.12
C ARG A 218 26.40 10.31 -6.06
N GLU A 219 25.73 9.59 -5.17
CA GLU A 219 26.40 8.84 -4.11
C GLU A 219 27.24 7.66 -4.66
N LEU A 220 26.75 6.99 -5.69
CA LEU A 220 27.56 5.94 -6.38
C LEU A 220 28.84 6.55 -6.98
N LYS A 221 28.80 7.76 -7.51
CA LYS A 221 30.00 8.47 -8.00
C LYS A 221 30.96 8.77 -6.85
N ASN A 222 30.45 9.25 -5.71
CA ASN A 222 31.28 9.50 -4.51
C ASN A 222 31.97 8.20 -4.04
N VAL A 223 31.26 7.08 -4.01
CA VAL A 223 31.85 5.77 -3.67
C VAL A 223 32.97 5.39 -4.65
N LEU A 224 32.78 5.61 -5.95
CA LEU A 224 33.83 5.34 -6.95
C LEU A 224 35.06 6.22 -6.74
N GLU A 225 34.89 7.49 -6.39
CA GLU A 225 35.99 8.41 -6.08
C GLU A 225 36.76 7.95 -4.83
N ILE A 226 36.09 7.56 -3.76
CA ILE A 226 36.70 6.99 -2.55
C ILE A 226 37.55 5.76 -2.89
N ILE A 227 36.98 4.81 -3.65
CA ILE A 227 37.68 3.60 -4.06
C ILE A 227 38.93 3.93 -4.90
N SER A 228 38.80 4.91 -5.82
CA SER A 228 39.88 5.29 -6.73
C SER A 228 41.01 6.00 -5.99
N ASN A 229 40.69 6.81 -5.00
CA ASN A 229 41.68 7.55 -4.21
C ASN A 229 42.30 6.72 -3.08
N LYS A 230 41.82 5.49 -2.83
CA LYS A 230 42.16 4.64 -1.70
C LYS A 230 41.97 5.29 -0.32
N ASP A 231 41.17 6.35 -0.26
CA ASP A 231 40.79 7.03 0.98
C ASP A 231 39.58 6.28 1.55
N ALA A 232 39.88 5.22 2.31
CA ALA A 232 38.89 4.52 3.12
C ALA A 232 38.97 5.05 4.55
N GLU A 233 38.49 6.28 4.82
CA GLU A 233 38.08 6.74 6.13
C GLU A 233 36.55 6.73 6.28
#